data_ade45c4d491c9a4b2608993baba0df22
#
_entry.id   ade45c4d491c9a4b2608993baba0df22
#
_cell.length_a   1.000
_cell.length_b   1.000
_cell.length_c   1.000
_cell.angle_alpha   90.00
_cell.angle_beta   90.00
_cell.angle_gamma   90.00
#
_symmetry.space_group_name_H-M   'P 1'
#
loop_
_entity.id
_entity.type
_entity.pdbx_description
1 polymer ?
#
loop_
_entity_poly.entity_id
_entity_poly.type
_entity_poly.pdbx_seq_one_letter_code
_entity_poly.pdbx_strand_id
1 'polypeptide(L)'
;MRGGFFIFIQLQKIINSIKKKLHSLQGALLFIILLGISFLSFIQVLLRYVFHHPLMGIEELLLFPAIWLYFLGNANASLEKSQLKAPVINVFIKSSRALKGFKIMMGVTSFVIVVWLNYWAYKYLLYSMRMPKLSSSLYIPLIYAECFVFVGFLLMSIYTFVEIIDDIFGFFSENKIGNSQ
;
A
#
# COMPACT_ATOMS: atom_id res chain seq x y z
N MET A 1 -34.12 -14.42 -7.91
CA MET A 1 -33.06 -14.07 -6.91
C MET A 1 -31.76 -14.90 -7.01
N ARG A 2 -31.72 -16.02 -7.77
CA ARG A 2 -30.52 -16.88 -7.94
C ARG A 2 -29.42 -16.29 -8.83
N GLY A 3 -29.75 -15.41 -9.79
CA GLY A 3 -28.77 -14.86 -10.74
C GLY A 3 -27.77 -13.86 -10.12
N GLY A 4 -28.21 -13.00 -9.20
CA GLY A 4 -27.33 -12.02 -8.55
C GLY A 4 -26.26 -12.64 -7.65
N PHE A 5 -26.59 -13.74 -6.99
CA PHE A 5 -25.66 -14.49 -6.14
C PHE A 5 -24.55 -15.18 -6.94
N PHE A 6 -24.89 -15.69 -8.12
CA PHE A 6 -23.91 -16.34 -9.01
C PHE A 6 -22.94 -15.33 -9.62
N ILE A 7 -23.43 -14.17 -10.03
CA ILE A 7 -22.61 -13.06 -10.54
C ILE A 7 -21.65 -12.56 -9.44
N PHE A 8 -22.14 -12.47 -8.20
CA PHE A 8 -21.33 -12.05 -7.06
C PHE A 8 -20.17 -13.01 -6.76
N ILE A 9 -20.42 -14.33 -6.78
CA ILE A 9 -19.37 -15.34 -6.58
C ILE A 9 -18.32 -15.28 -7.69
N GLN A 10 -18.75 -15.10 -8.94
CA GLN A 10 -17.84 -14.92 -10.07
C GLN A 10 -16.97 -13.67 -9.93
N LEU A 11 -17.57 -12.53 -9.55
CA LEU A 11 -16.84 -11.28 -9.32
C LEU A 11 -15.81 -11.43 -8.19
N GLN A 12 -16.19 -12.06 -7.09
CA GLN A 12 -15.28 -12.29 -5.96
C GLN A 12 -14.11 -13.22 -6.34
N LYS A 13 -14.35 -14.22 -7.17
CA LYS A 13 -13.29 -15.10 -7.67
C LYS A 13 -12.32 -14.35 -8.60
N ILE A 14 -12.82 -13.48 -9.45
CA ILE A 14 -12.01 -12.62 -10.32
C ILE A 14 -11.17 -11.64 -9.48
N ILE A 15 -11.80 -10.95 -8.53
CA ILE A 15 -11.14 -10.00 -7.62
C ILE A 15 -10.01 -10.71 -6.84
N ASN A 16 -10.27 -11.89 -6.30
CA ASN A 16 -9.26 -12.66 -5.55
C ASN A 16 -8.10 -13.13 -6.44
N SER A 17 -8.38 -13.49 -7.69
CA SER A 17 -7.31 -13.85 -8.65
C SER A 17 -6.45 -12.64 -9.02
N ILE A 18 -7.06 -11.48 -9.22
CA ILE A 18 -6.35 -10.22 -9.50
C ILE A 18 -5.50 -9.82 -8.28
N LYS A 19 -6.08 -9.85 -7.06
CA LYS A 19 -5.36 -9.56 -5.81
C LYS A 19 -4.12 -10.46 -5.67
N LYS A 20 -4.25 -11.77 -5.92
CA LYS A 20 -3.14 -12.71 -5.80
C LYS A 20 -2.01 -12.43 -6.82
N LYS A 21 -2.36 -12.13 -8.07
CA LYS A 21 -1.36 -11.75 -9.09
C LYS A 21 -0.66 -10.45 -8.75
N LEU A 22 -1.44 -9.43 -8.32
CA LEU A 22 -0.90 -8.13 -7.93
C LEU A 22 0.05 -8.25 -6.73
N HIS A 23 -0.36 -9.00 -5.71
CA HIS A 23 0.47 -9.29 -4.54
C HIS A 23 1.80 -9.96 -4.91
N SER A 24 1.77 -10.98 -5.76
CA SER A 24 2.98 -11.68 -6.20
C SER A 24 3.89 -10.76 -7.01
N LEU A 25 3.33 -9.93 -7.91
CA LEU A 25 4.09 -8.98 -8.72
C LEU A 25 4.71 -7.89 -7.86
N GLN A 26 3.94 -7.29 -6.95
CA GLN A 26 4.44 -6.28 -6.02
C GLN A 26 5.49 -6.85 -5.08
N GLY A 27 5.29 -8.06 -4.55
CA GLY A 27 6.27 -8.74 -3.70
C GLY A 27 7.59 -8.98 -4.41
N ALA A 28 7.56 -9.46 -5.65
CA ALA A 28 8.78 -9.64 -6.46
C ALA A 28 9.49 -8.29 -6.73
N LEU A 29 8.74 -7.24 -7.07
CA LEU A 29 9.28 -5.90 -7.29
C LEU A 29 9.94 -5.35 -6.01
N LEU A 30 9.26 -5.46 -4.87
CA LEU A 30 9.78 -5.02 -3.57
C LEU A 30 11.07 -5.76 -3.21
N PHE A 31 11.13 -7.07 -3.46
CA PHE A 31 12.32 -7.88 -3.22
C PHE A 31 13.50 -7.42 -4.06
N ILE A 32 13.29 -7.15 -5.36
CA ILE A 32 14.34 -6.64 -6.27
C ILE A 32 14.83 -5.26 -5.82
N ILE A 33 13.91 -4.37 -5.45
CA ILE A 33 14.27 -3.03 -4.95
C ILE A 33 15.08 -3.13 -3.66
N LEU A 34 14.66 -4.00 -2.73
CA LEU A 34 15.36 -4.22 -1.46
C LEU A 34 16.78 -4.75 -1.67
N LEU A 35 16.95 -5.72 -2.57
CA LEU A 35 18.27 -6.22 -2.94
C LEU A 35 19.14 -5.12 -3.54
N GLY A 36 18.57 -4.29 -4.44
CA GLY A 36 19.28 -3.16 -5.05
C GLY A 36 19.75 -2.14 -4.00
N ILE A 37 18.87 -1.76 -3.07
CA ILE A 37 19.22 -0.85 -1.97
C ILE A 37 20.34 -1.45 -1.11
N SER A 38 20.22 -2.72 -0.74
CA SER A 38 21.22 -3.40 0.09
C SER A 38 22.58 -3.45 -0.61
N PHE A 39 22.60 -3.76 -1.90
CA PHE A 39 23.82 -3.82 -2.68
C PHE A 39 24.47 -2.42 -2.83
N LEU A 40 23.70 -1.40 -3.17
CA LEU A 40 24.19 -0.02 -3.29
C LEU A 40 24.70 0.50 -1.93
N SER A 41 24.00 0.21 -0.83
CA SER A 41 24.44 0.59 0.51
C SER A 41 25.75 -0.11 0.89
N PHE A 42 25.91 -1.38 0.53
CA PHE A 42 27.15 -2.10 0.76
C PHE A 42 28.32 -1.48 -0.02
N ILE A 43 28.12 -1.15 -1.31
CA ILE A 43 29.14 -0.46 -2.13
C ILE A 43 29.49 0.89 -1.51
N GLN A 44 28.51 1.65 -1.05
CA GLN A 44 28.74 2.95 -0.41
C GLN A 44 29.63 2.83 0.84
N VAL A 45 29.38 1.82 1.68
CA VAL A 45 30.20 1.55 2.87
C VAL A 45 31.63 1.19 2.46
N LEU A 46 31.81 0.33 1.47
CA LEU A 46 33.16 -0.03 0.97
C LEU A 46 33.91 1.19 0.43
N LEU A 47 33.27 2.00 -0.39
CA LEU A 47 33.89 3.21 -0.96
C LEU A 47 34.30 4.22 0.14
N ARG A 48 33.47 4.35 1.16
CA ARG A 48 33.71 5.30 2.25
C ARG A 48 34.84 4.86 3.18
N TYR A 49 34.83 3.57 3.58
CA TYR A 49 35.74 3.10 4.63
C TYR A 49 36.98 2.37 4.11
N VAL A 50 36.90 1.68 2.97
CA VAL A 50 38.02 0.93 2.41
C VAL A 50 38.79 1.79 1.39
N PHE A 51 38.08 2.45 0.48
CA PHE A 51 38.70 3.24 -0.59
C PHE A 51 38.92 4.71 -0.21
N HIS A 52 38.34 5.17 0.90
CA HIS A 52 38.44 6.57 1.37
C HIS A 52 37.99 7.62 0.32
N HIS A 53 37.17 7.21 -0.65
CA HIS A 53 36.57 8.04 -1.68
C HIS A 53 35.05 8.04 -1.57
N PRO A 54 34.45 8.88 -0.68
CA PRO A 54 33.02 8.96 -0.54
C PRO A 54 32.39 9.59 -1.78
N LEU A 55 31.51 8.84 -2.46
CA LEU A 55 30.72 9.33 -3.59
C LEU A 55 29.37 9.86 -3.06
N MET A 56 29.22 11.17 -2.94
CA MET A 56 27.99 11.82 -2.44
C MET A 56 26.74 11.47 -3.28
N GLY A 57 26.92 11.18 -4.58
CA GLY A 57 25.82 10.84 -5.47
C GLY A 57 25.14 9.50 -5.15
N ILE A 58 25.83 8.55 -4.50
CA ILE A 58 25.22 7.24 -4.14
C ILE A 58 24.12 7.42 -3.09
N GLU A 59 24.28 8.35 -2.14
CA GLU A 59 23.26 8.64 -1.13
C GLU A 59 21.96 9.16 -1.77
N GLU A 60 22.08 10.04 -2.75
CA GLU A 60 20.96 10.54 -3.52
C GLU A 60 20.31 9.44 -4.38
N LEU A 61 21.13 8.58 -4.99
CA LEU A 61 20.63 7.45 -5.80
C LEU A 61 19.83 6.47 -4.95
N LEU A 62 20.22 6.23 -3.70
CA LEU A 62 19.50 5.37 -2.75
C LEU A 62 18.13 5.90 -2.35
N LEU A 63 17.95 7.20 -2.35
CA LEU A 63 16.71 7.84 -1.93
C LEU A 63 15.53 7.45 -2.85
N PHE A 64 15.75 7.35 -4.16
CA PHE A 64 14.70 6.98 -5.12
C PHE A 64 14.10 5.60 -4.86
N PRO A 65 14.88 4.51 -4.87
CA PRO A 65 14.34 3.18 -4.62
C PRO A 65 13.85 3.02 -3.17
N ALA A 66 14.39 3.77 -2.20
CA ALA A 66 13.88 3.76 -0.83
C ALA A 66 12.45 4.32 -0.76
N ILE A 67 12.16 5.43 -1.42
CA ILE A 67 10.79 5.99 -1.49
C ILE A 67 9.86 4.98 -2.18
N TRP A 68 10.28 4.37 -3.28
CA TRP A 68 9.50 3.36 -3.97
C TRP A 68 9.20 2.15 -3.08
N LEU A 69 10.21 1.67 -2.35
CA LEU A 69 10.05 0.56 -1.40
C LEU A 69 9.01 0.89 -0.32
N TYR A 70 9.07 2.09 0.27
CA TYR A 70 8.13 2.51 1.30
C TYR A 70 6.69 2.58 0.79
N PHE A 71 6.44 3.25 -0.31
CA PHE A 71 5.09 3.46 -0.80
C PHE A 71 4.47 2.21 -1.42
N LEU A 72 5.22 1.44 -2.19
CA LEU A 72 4.76 0.17 -2.71
C LEU A 72 4.62 -0.90 -1.61
N GLY A 73 5.51 -0.88 -0.61
CA GLY A 73 5.43 -1.76 0.55
C GLY A 73 4.18 -1.51 1.37
N ASN A 74 3.84 -0.24 1.64
CA ASN A 74 2.61 0.14 2.32
C ASN A 74 1.36 -0.27 1.51
N ALA A 75 1.39 -0.10 0.18
CA ALA A 75 0.30 -0.56 -0.68
C ALA A 75 0.14 -2.08 -0.62
N ASN A 76 1.25 -2.85 -0.62
CA ASN A 76 1.22 -4.30 -0.49
C ASN A 76 0.69 -4.74 0.89
N ALA A 77 1.09 -4.07 1.97
CA ALA A 77 0.58 -4.32 3.32
C ALA A 77 -0.94 -4.06 3.43
N SER A 78 -1.44 -3.04 2.72
CA SER A 78 -2.88 -2.80 2.61
C SER A 78 -3.60 -3.93 1.87
N LEU A 79 -3.00 -4.46 0.80
CA LEU A 79 -3.56 -5.59 0.05
C LEU A 79 -3.65 -6.87 0.88
N GLU A 80 -2.69 -7.12 1.78
CA GLU A 80 -2.66 -8.27 2.70
C GLU A 80 -3.63 -8.14 3.89
N LYS A 81 -4.34 -7.02 4.02
CA LYS A 81 -5.16 -6.70 5.20
C LYS A 81 -4.34 -6.71 6.50
N SER A 82 -3.04 -6.54 6.42
CA SER A 82 -2.16 -6.58 7.59
C SER A 82 -2.25 -5.31 8.43
N GLN A 83 -2.62 -4.19 7.82
CA GLN A 83 -2.77 -2.90 8.50
C GLN A 83 -3.91 -2.88 9.53
N LEU A 84 -4.99 -3.65 9.27
CA LEU A 84 -6.19 -3.68 10.10
C LEU A 84 -6.22 -4.87 11.09
N LYS A 85 -5.20 -5.71 11.10
CA LYS A 85 -5.07 -6.79 12.08
C LYS A 85 -4.58 -6.24 13.42
N ALA A 86 -5.49 -5.70 14.21
CA ALA A 86 -5.23 -5.43 15.62
C ALA A 86 -5.69 -6.64 16.46
N PRO A 87 -4.81 -7.65 16.71
CA PRO A 87 -5.18 -8.85 17.48
C PRO A 87 -5.60 -8.51 18.91
N VAL A 88 -5.16 -7.36 19.42
CA VAL A 88 -5.51 -6.85 20.74
C VAL A 88 -7.01 -6.59 20.89
N ILE A 89 -7.70 -6.16 19.83
CA ILE A 89 -9.14 -5.88 19.87
C ILE A 89 -9.97 -7.14 20.08
N ASN A 90 -9.51 -8.28 19.59
CA ASN A 90 -10.18 -9.56 19.79
C ASN A 90 -10.21 -9.99 21.28
N VAL A 91 -9.31 -9.45 22.10
CA VAL A 91 -9.24 -9.73 23.55
C VAL A 91 -10.29 -8.92 24.31
N PHE A 92 -10.56 -7.67 23.87
CA PHE A 92 -11.49 -6.76 24.55
C PHE A 92 -12.94 -6.92 24.08
N ILE A 93 -13.18 -7.28 22.82
CA ILE A 93 -14.52 -7.40 22.25
C ILE A 93 -14.86 -8.88 22.04
N LYS A 94 -15.60 -9.46 22.99
CA LYS A 94 -16.08 -10.86 22.92
C LYS A 94 -17.25 -11.06 21.92
N SER A 95 -17.94 -9.99 21.53
CA SER A 95 -19.09 -10.07 20.62
C SER A 95 -18.63 -10.05 19.15
N SER A 96 -18.95 -11.09 18.40
CA SER A 96 -18.62 -11.20 16.95
C SER A 96 -19.21 -10.05 16.11
N ARG A 97 -20.43 -9.59 16.45
CA ARG A 97 -21.09 -8.48 15.75
C ARG A 97 -20.39 -7.14 16.00
N ALA A 98 -20.05 -6.87 17.28
CA ALA A 98 -19.35 -5.65 17.65
C ALA A 98 -17.95 -5.58 17.03
N LEU A 99 -17.25 -6.71 16.95
CA LEU A 99 -15.93 -6.82 16.31
C LEU A 99 -15.96 -6.47 14.83
N LYS A 100 -16.99 -6.96 14.10
CA LYS A 100 -17.16 -6.66 12.67
C LYS A 100 -17.54 -5.21 12.44
N GLY A 101 -18.45 -4.66 13.24
CA GLY A 101 -18.78 -3.23 13.17
C GLY A 101 -17.57 -2.33 13.41
N PHE A 102 -16.73 -2.70 14.37
CA PHE A 102 -15.50 -1.97 14.67
C PHE A 102 -14.48 -2.04 13.50
N LYS A 103 -14.34 -3.20 12.85
CA LYS A 103 -13.50 -3.34 11.65
C LYS A 103 -13.95 -2.45 10.51
N ILE A 104 -15.25 -2.41 10.23
CA ILE A 104 -15.81 -1.53 9.20
C ILE A 104 -15.54 -0.05 9.54
N MET A 105 -15.74 0.35 10.79
CA MET A 105 -15.46 1.72 11.24
C MET A 105 -13.98 2.09 11.04
N MET A 106 -13.06 1.21 11.43
CA MET A 106 -11.63 1.41 11.21
C MET A 106 -11.29 1.49 9.71
N GLY A 107 -11.86 0.61 8.88
CA GLY A 107 -11.68 0.63 7.44
C GLY A 107 -12.13 1.95 6.81
N VAL A 108 -13.31 2.44 7.18
CA VAL A 108 -13.85 3.72 6.69
C VAL A 108 -12.94 4.89 7.12
N THR A 109 -12.52 4.92 8.39
CA THR A 109 -11.61 5.96 8.88
C THR A 109 -10.29 5.95 8.12
N SER A 110 -9.70 4.77 7.93
CA SER A 110 -8.47 4.60 7.14
C SER A 110 -8.64 5.07 5.69
N PHE A 111 -9.77 4.74 5.06
CA PHE A 111 -10.08 5.16 3.70
C PHE A 111 -10.16 6.68 3.56
N VAL A 112 -10.85 7.36 4.49
CA VAL A 112 -10.97 8.82 4.50
C VAL A 112 -9.59 9.47 4.59
N ILE A 113 -8.73 8.96 5.49
CA ILE A 113 -7.37 9.48 5.66
C ILE A 113 -6.53 9.27 4.40
N VAL A 114 -6.57 8.08 3.80
CA VAL A 114 -5.78 7.77 2.60
C VAL A 114 -6.23 8.60 1.40
N VAL A 115 -7.55 8.80 1.21
CA VAL A 115 -8.10 9.67 0.15
C VAL A 115 -7.68 11.13 0.35
N TRP A 116 -7.69 11.60 1.61
CA TRP A 116 -7.19 12.94 1.94
C TRP A 116 -5.70 13.10 1.59
N LEU A 117 -4.88 12.13 1.96
CA LEU A 117 -3.44 12.12 1.64
C LEU A 117 -3.20 12.04 0.12
N ASN A 118 -4.02 11.25 -0.59
CA ASN A 118 -3.94 11.14 -2.05
C ASN A 118 -4.22 12.46 -2.75
N TYR A 119 -5.19 13.24 -2.25
CA TYR A 119 -5.47 14.58 -2.76
C TYR A 119 -4.26 15.52 -2.62
N TRP A 120 -3.58 15.49 -1.46
CA TRP A 120 -2.37 16.28 -1.25
C TRP A 120 -1.19 15.78 -2.08
N ALA A 121 -1.01 14.48 -2.20
CA ALA A 121 0.02 13.88 -3.06
C ALA A 121 -0.18 14.27 -4.52
N TYR A 122 -1.42 14.30 -5.01
CA TYR A 122 -1.75 14.78 -6.35
C TYR A 122 -1.39 16.26 -6.55
N LYS A 123 -1.77 17.13 -5.61
CA LYS A 123 -1.39 18.56 -5.66
C LYS A 123 0.12 18.75 -5.65
N TYR A 124 0.81 17.97 -4.84
CA TYR A 124 2.27 18.01 -4.76
C TYR A 124 2.92 17.57 -6.07
N LEU A 125 2.41 16.51 -6.68
CA LEU A 125 2.87 16.05 -7.99
C LEU A 125 2.67 17.12 -9.08
N LEU A 126 1.51 17.77 -9.13
CA LEU A 126 1.27 18.88 -10.07
C LEU A 126 2.22 20.06 -9.86
N TYR A 127 2.52 20.38 -8.60
CA TYR A 127 3.49 21.42 -8.28
C TYR A 127 4.90 21.03 -8.76
N SER A 128 5.32 19.80 -8.53
CA SER A 128 6.63 19.29 -8.97
C SER A 128 6.77 19.23 -10.49
N MET A 129 5.69 18.98 -11.22
CA MET A 129 5.68 19.04 -12.68
C MET A 129 5.86 20.47 -13.22
N ARG A 130 5.35 21.48 -12.48
CA ARG A 130 5.50 22.90 -12.87
C ARG A 130 6.86 23.47 -12.50
N MET A 131 7.43 23.01 -11.41
CA MET A 131 8.74 23.45 -10.90
C MET A 131 9.65 22.22 -10.69
N PRO A 132 10.28 21.71 -11.76
CA PRO A 132 11.12 20.54 -11.66
C PRO A 132 12.32 20.81 -10.75
N LYS A 133 12.39 20.05 -9.65
CA LYS A 133 13.52 20.07 -8.73
C LYS A 133 14.53 19.01 -9.16
N LEU A 134 15.79 19.38 -9.20
CA LEU A 134 16.88 18.47 -9.48
C LEU A 134 17.57 18.09 -8.16
N SER A 135 18.08 16.87 -8.12
CA SER A 135 18.96 16.39 -7.06
C SER A 135 20.28 17.20 -7.04
N SER A 136 20.85 17.39 -5.87
CA SER A 136 21.97 18.32 -5.67
C SER A 136 23.28 17.83 -6.30
N SER A 137 23.53 16.52 -6.31
CA SER A 137 24.78 15.93 -6.80
C SER A 137 24.63 15.28 -8.17
N LEU A 138 23.50 14.59 -8.44
CA LEU A 138 23.29 13.83 -9.66
C LEU A 138 22.46 14.56 -10.72
N TYR A 139 21.85 15.70 -10.36
CA TYR A 139 20.94 16.45 -11.24
C TYR A 139 19.78 15.63 -11.80
N ILE A 140 19.40 14.54 -11.11
CA ILE A 140 18.26 13.70 -11.48
C ILE A 140 16.97 14.40 -11.05
N PRO A 141 15.93 14.47 -11.90
CA PRO A 141 14.65 15.05 -11.52
C PRO A 141 13.99 14.27 -10.37
N LEU A 142 13.66 14.95 -9.27
CA LEU A 142 13.00 14.36 -8.10
C LEU A 142 11.58 13.85 -8.39
N ILE A 143 11.00 14.27 -9.50
CA ILE A 143 9.67 13.83 -9.94
C ILE A 143 9.54 12.30 -10.02
N TYR A 144 10.63 11.59 -10.34
CA TYR A 144 10.62 10.11 -10.37
C TYR A 144 10.36 9.48 -8.98
N ALA A 145 10.80 10.11 -7.90
CA ALA A 145 10.49 9.68 -6.55
C ALA A 145 9.06 10.10 -6.17
N GLU A 146 8.68 11.32 -6.50
CA GLU A 146 7.40 11.93 -6.12
C GLU A 146 6.20 11.27 -6.82
N CYS A 147 6.36 10.80 -8.07
CA CYS A 147 5.34 10.00 -8.75
C CYS A 147 4.98 8.73 -7.96
N PHE A 148 5.96 8.05 -7.36
CA PHE A 148 5.68 6.84 -6.59
C PHE A 148 4.95 7.10 -5.28
N VAL A 149 5.10 8.28 -4.70
CA VAL A 149 4.29 8.71 -3.54
C VAL A 149 2.80 8.74 -3.92
N PHE A 150 2.48 9.38 -5.03
CA PHE A 150 1.10 9.45 -5.53
C PHE A 150 0.56 8.07 -5.90
N VAL A 151 1.31 7.29 -6.67
CA VAL A 151 0.93 5.92 -7.09
C VAL A 151 0.70 5.02 -5.87
N GLY A 152 1.56 5.10 -4.85
CA GLY A 152 1.42 4.34 -3.62
C GLY A 152 0.13 4.65 -2.86
N PHE A 153 -0.19 5.94 -2.64
CA PHE A 153 -1.44 6.33 -2.01
C PHE A 153 -2.66 5.97 -2.84
N LEU A 154 -2.57 6.05 -4.17
CA LEU A 154 -3.65 5.64 -5.06
C LEU A 154 -3.92 4.14 -4.95
N LEU A 155 -2.89 3.30 -4.96
CA LEU A 155 -3.02 1.86 -4.76
C LEU A 155 -3.60 1.53 -3.39
N MET A 156 -3.11 2.19 -2.31
CA MET A 156 -3.65 2.02 -0.96
C MET A 156 -5.13 2.36 -0.91
N SER A 157 -5.56 3.47 -1.53
CA SER A 157 -6.99 3.87 -1.53
C SER A 157 -7.87 2.84 -2.22
N ILE A 158 -7.41 2.29 -3.35
CA ILE A 158 -8.13 1.24 -4.08
C ILE A 158 -8.23 -0.03 -3.23
N TYR A 159 -7.13 -0.47 -2.62
CA TYR A 159 -7.12 -1.70 -1.82
C TYR A 159 -7.99 -1.58 -0.56
N THR A 160 -7.89 -0.46 0.16
CA THR A 160 -8.74 -0.19 1.33
C THR A 160 -10.21 -0.11 0.95
N PHE A 161 -10.54 0.50 -0.19
CA PHE A 161 -11.92 0.54 -0.69
C PHE A 161 -12.49 -0.86 -0.96
N VAL A 162 -11.72 -1.71 -1.64
CA VAL A 162 -12.13 -3.10 -1.92
C VAL A 162 -12.28 -3.90 -0.62
N GLU A 163 -11.42 -3.65 0.37
CA GLU A 163 -11.50 -4.31 1.68
C GLU A 163 -12.78 -3.93 2.42
N ILE A 164 -13.15 -2.65 2.46
CA ILE A 164 -14.38 -2.17 3.08
C ILE A 164 -15.60 -2.84 2.45
N ILE A 165 -15.63 -2.95 1.12
CA ILE A 165 -16.70 -3.63 0.41
C ILE A 165 -16.79 -5.10 0.84
N ASP A 166 -15.67 -5.82 0.89
CA ASP A 166 -15.61 -7.22 1.32
C ASP A 166 -16.14 -7.38 2.77
N ASP A 167 -15.76 -6.47 3.69
CA ASP A 167 -16.17 -6.52 5.09
C ASP A 167 -17.66 -6.19 5.28
N ILE A 168 -18.19 -5.22 4.52
CA ILE A 168 -19.63 -4.90 4.53
C ILE A 168 -20.46 -6.09 4.05
N PHE A 169 -20.07 -6.73 2.94
CA PHE A 169 -20.77 -7.89 2.43
C PHE A 169 -20.70 -9.08 3.41
N GLY A 170 -19.57 -9.31 4.06
CA GLY A 170 -19.40 -10.32 5.09
C GLY A 170 -20.34 -10.09 6.30
N PHE A 171 -20.55 -8.82 6.68
CA PHE A 171 -21.45 -8.44 7.75
C PHE A 171 -22.92 -8.73 7.43
N PHE A 172 -23.36 -8.39 6.20
CA PHE A 172 -24.75 -8.63 5.76
C PHE A 172 -25.06 -10.11 5.53
N SER A 173 -24.10 -10.90 5.08
CA SER A 173 -24.29 -12.33 4.82
C SER A 173 -24.57 -13.13 6.09
N GLU A 174 -23.89 -12.83 7.20
CA GLU A 174 -24.12 -13.50 8.50
C GLU A 174 -25.43 -13.09 9.17
N ASN A 175 -25.86 -11.84 9.03
CA ASN A 175 -27.15 -11.39 9.60
C ASN A 175 -28.33 -12.12 8.97
N LYS A 176 -28.17 -12.64 7.74
CA LYS A 176 -29.22 -13.37 7.04
C LYS A 176 -29.32 -14.82 7.50
N ILE A 177 -28.21 -15.42 7.94
CA ILE A 177 -28.15 -16.80 8.46
C ILE A 177 -28.60 -16.86 9.93
N GLY A 178 -28.29 -15.84 10.72
CA GLY A 178 -28.68 -15.76 12.15
C GLY A 178 -30.16 -15.47 12.39
N ASN A 179 -30.90 -14.97 11.39
CA ASN A 179 -32.36 -14.73 11.48
C ASN A 179 -33.21 -15.92 10.97
N SER A 180 -32.58 -17.00 10.52
CA SER A 180 -33.25 -18.21 10.01
C SER A 180 -33.18 -19.40 10.99
N GLN A 181 -32.70 -19.17 12.19
CA GLN A 181 -32.80 -20.10 13.33
C GLN A 181 -33.66 -19.50 14.44
#